data_1faa375bef945f7baf5c93a8a97152fe
#
_entry.id   1faa375bef945f7baf5c93a8a97152fe
#
_cell.length_a   1.000
_cell.length_b   1.000
_cell.length_c   1.000
_cell.angle_alpha   90.00
_cell.angle_beta   90.00
_cell.angle_gamma   90.00
#
_symmetry.space_group_name_H-M   'P 1'
#
loop_
_entity.id
_entity.type
_entity.pdbx_description
1 polymer ?
#
loop_
_entity_poly.entity_id
_entity_poly.type
_entity_poly.pdbx_seq_one_letter_code
_entity_poly.pdbx_strand_id
1 'polypeptide(L)'
;MDKYDIFISYRRKETADKAEHLFTLLEHKGYEGQVSFDRENLDGRFDLEILKRLDDCKDFIVILAPDTLSSLKKEDSGWYHRLANCTIDEFPGIEMQMKASGGCLDFVRLEIARALAKGKHIIPVVPINSSDYNFDELQLTDDICLLTKQHAERYQDTKDFLFKDILPRILKRLKSRPDRLSWVKYAVTILLSMAIIGGIGGWIRWKKEKEDLQSCRTLSDFKAFAQDTYFFHSESADSLSCFETLLQNKTPINDALNTGRKDSIRVNWSDDCSLKQLRILKKMINNMMFVEKGTFIMGSKNPVGLENPESQVTIEKDYYIGKFEVTELEWNIIMSDATSGSEQLPVTDISWNDCQQFIRRLQVLTGLLFILPTEIQWEYAAQKNGNADWIYAGSNRPEDVANFKESSKTGSIDEVGSRKPNGLELYDMSGNVSEWCNDGNENRKRIRGGSFISSCEEITVSYSDVASVDNRSKTIGLRLALNQ
;
A
#
# COMPACT_ATOMS: atom_id res chain seq x y z
N MET A 1 -2.38 24.82 -12.14
CA MET A 1 -3.51 23.89 -12.20
C MET A 1 -2.93 22.56 -12.61
N ASP A 2 -3.06 21.58 -11.75
CA ASP A 2 -2.55 20.24 -12.02
C ASP A 2 -3.40 19.64 -13.15
N LYS A 3 -2.74 19.27 -14.24
CA LYS A 3 -3.41 18.73 -15.41
C LYS A 3 -3.40 17.21 -15.30
N TYR A 4 -4.56 16.65 -15.00
CA TYR A 4 -4.73 15.19 -14.95
C TYR A 4 -5.00 14.64 -16.35
N ASP A 5 -4.22 13.66 -16.78
CA ASP A 5 -4.39 12.99 -18.08
C ASP A 5 -5.32 11.76 -18.00
N ILE A 6 -5.44 11.15 -16.83
CA ILE A 6 -6.25 9.96 -16.56
C ILE A 6 -7.24 10.27 -15.44
N PHE A 7 -8.50 9.88 -15.62
CA PHE A 7 -9.55 9.96 -14.61
C PHE A 7 -10.08 8.56 -14.29
N ILE A 8 -10.13 8.18 -12.99
CA ILE A 8 -10.70 6.91 -12.53
C ILE A 8 -12.03 7.17 -11.84
N SER A 9 -13.11 6.65 -12.45
CA SER A 9 -14.48 6.66 -11.93
C SER A 9 -14.82 5.31 -11.32
N TYR A 10 -15.50 5.29 -10.16
CA TYR A 10 -15.86 4.07 -9.45
C TYR A 10 -17.00 4.32 -8.44
N ARG A 11 -17.71 3.25 -8.04
CA ARG A 11 -18.72 3.33 -6.99
C ARG A 11 -18.11 2.92 -5.64
N ARG A 12 -18.09 3.84 -4.67
CA ARG A 12 -17.37 3.69 -3.39
C ARG A 12 -17.67 2.41 -2.61
N LYS A 13 -18.92 1.98 -2.54
CA LYS A 13 -19.30 0.77 -1.78
C LYS A 13 -18.81 -0.54 -2.41
N GLU A 14 -18.66 -0.57 -3.72
CA GLU A 14 -18.53 -1.82 -4.47
C GLU A 14 -17.15 -2.00 -5.09
N THR A 15 -16.50 -0.89 -5.48
CA THR A 15 -15.25 -0.94 -6.29
C THR A 15 -14.14 -0.03 -5.79
N ALA A 16 -14.27 0.56 -4.59
CA ALA A 16 -13.27 1.48 -4.03
C ALA A 16 -11.88 0.85 -3.91
N ASP A 17 -11.80 -0.36 -3.36
CA ASP A 17 -10.53 -1.07 -3.20
C ASP A 17 -9.82 -1.32 -4.53
N LYS A 18 -10.60 -1.64 -5.58
CA LYS A 18 -10.06 -1.89 -6.92
C LYS A 18 -9.56 -0.60 -7.57
N ALA A 19 -10.29 0.50 -7.36
CA ALA A 19 -9.93 1.81 -7.90
C ALA A 19 -8.67 2.36 -7.22
N GLU A 20 -8.57 2.26 -5.90
CA GLU A 20 -7.40 2.67 -5.13
C GLU A 20 -6.16 1.84 -5.51
N HIS A 21 -6.35 0.54 -5.68
CA HIS A 21 -5.27 -0.34 -6.13
C HIS A 21 -4.80 0.05 -7.54
N LEU A 22 -5.73 0.25 -8.49
CA LEU A 22 -5.38 0.67 -9.86
C LEU A 22 -4.70 2.04 -9.88
N PHE A 23 -5.17 3.00 -9.09
CA PHE A 23 -4.54 4.30 -8.92
C PHE A 23 -3.07 4.15 -8.49
N THR A 24 -2.83 3.40 -7.42
CA THR A 24 -1.48 3.15 -6.90
C THR A 24 -0.57 2.50 -7.95
N LEU A 25 -1.11 1.54 -8.71
CA LEU A 25 -0.36 0.87 -9.77
C LEU A 25 0.00 1.80 -10.93
N LEU A 26 -0.90 2.70 -11.33
CA LEU A 26 -0.63 3.68 -12.39
C LEU A 26 0.43 4.70 -11.94
N GLU A 27 0.36 5.19 -10.70
CA GLU A 27 1.41 6.06 -10.15
C GLU A 27 2.77 5.37 -10.22
N HIS A 28 2.87 4.10 -9.81
CA HIS A 28 4.11 3.32 -9.90
C HIS A 28 4.58 3.05 -11.33
N LYS A 29 3.71 3.18 -12.33
CA LYS A 29 4.06 3.04 -13.76
C LYS A 29 4.46 4.37 -14.42
N GLY A 30 4.71 5.40 -13.62
CA GLY A 30 5.21 6.70 -14.08
C GLY A 30 4.11 7.69 -14.44
N TYR A 31 2.87 7.47 -13.99
CA TYR A 31 1.76 8.40 -14.12
C TYR A 31 1.51 9.21 -12.84
N GLU A 32 2.53 9.34 -11.99
CA GLU A 32 2.47 10.12 -10.74
C GLU A 32 2.00 11.55 -11.03
N GLY A 33 0.98 12.01 -10.29
CA GLY A 33 0.37 13.33 -10.49
C GLY A 33 -0.46 13.49 -11.76
N GLN A 34 -0.55 12.48 -12.63
CA GLN A 34 -1.36 12.51 -13.86
C GLN A 34 -2.71 11.82 -13.70
N VAL A 35 -2.94 11.11 -12.61
CA VAL A 35 -4.15 10.35 -12.35
C VAL A 35 -5.04 11.09 -11.37
N SER A 36 -6.28 11.41 -11.78
CA SER A 36 -7.31 11.91 -10.87
C SER A 36 -8.08 10.73 -10.30
N PHE A 37 -8.10 10.66 -8.98
CA PHE A 37 -8.80 9.65 -8.21
C PHE A 37 -9.46 10.32 -7.00
N ASP A 38 -10.79 10.24 -6.89
CA ASP A 38 -11.52 10.91 -5.80
C ASP A 38 -11.45 10.10 -4.50
N ARG A 39 -10.59 10.53 -3.57
CA ARG A 39 -10.46 9.97 -2.21
C ARG A 39 -11.30 10.70 -1.15
N GLU A 40 -11.57 12.01 -1.34
CA GLU A 40 -11.85 12.89 -0.21
C GLU A 40 -13.31 13.30 -0.03
N ASN A 41 -14.20 13.03 -0.98
CA ASN A 41 -15.57 13.51 -0.87
C ASN A 41 -16.43 12.65 0.07
N LEU A 42 -16.20 12.79 1.39
CA LEU A 42 -16.96 12.12 2.46
C LEU A 42 -18.34 12.75 2.71
N ASP A 43 -18.58 14.01 2.26
CA ASP A 43 -19.75 14.80 2.66
C ASP A 43 -20.90 14.82 1.66
N GLY A 44 -20.84 14.03 0.59
CA GLY A 44 -21.95 13.96 -0.40
C GLY A 44 -22.16 15.21 -1.25
N ARG A 45 -21.25 16.19 -1.18
CA ARG A 45 -21.24 17.35 -2.09
C ARG A 45 -20.43 17.01 -3.33
N PHE A 46 -21.05 17.17 -4.50
CA PHE A 46 -20.34 17.05 -5.77
C PHE A 46 -19.42 18.26 -5.94
N ASP A 47 -18.13 18.01 -6.05
CA ASP A 47 -17.16 19.06 -6.28
C ASP A 47 -17.07 19.34 -7.79
N LEU A 48 -17.33 20.60 -8.20
CA LEU A 48 -17.17 21.05 -9.58
C LEU A 48 -15.74 20.84 -10.10
N GLU A 49 -14.76 20.71 -9.20
CA GLU A 49 -13.38 20.39 -9.53
C GLU A 49 -13.24 19.00 -10.15
N ILE A 50 -14.06 18.03 -9.72
CA ILE A 50 -14.10 16.68 -10.30
C ILE A 50 -14.52 16.74 -11.77
N LEU A 51 -15.54 17.54 -12.10
CA LEU A 51 -15.97 17.72 -13.49
C LEU A 51 -14.89 18.38 -14.35
N LYS A 52 -14.13 19.33 -13.80
CA LYS A 52 -13.00 19.96 -14.52
C LYS A 52 -11.93 18.93 -14.83
N ARG A 53 -11.54 18.12 -13.84
CA ARG A 53 -10.55 17.06 -14.02
C ARG A 53 -10.99 16.05 -15.08
N LEU A 54 -12.28 15.68 -15.08
CA LEU A 54 -12.85 14.82 -16.11
C LEU A 54 -12.83 15.49 -17.48
N ASP A 55 -13.22 16.78 -17.57
CA ASP A 55 -13.21 17.53 -18.84
C ASP A 55 -11.78 17.67 -19.41
N ASP A 56 -10.76 17.73 -18.57
CA ASP A 56 -9.36 17.86 -18.97
C ASP A 56 -8.69 16.54 -19.30
N CYS A 57 -9.16 15.41 -18.75
CA CYS A 57 -8.52 14.10 -18.95
C CYS A 57 -8.58 13.64 -20.42
N LYS A 58 -7.62 12.80 -20.80
CA LYS A 58 -7.56 12.10 -22.10
C LYS A 58 -8.18 10.71 -22.03
N ASP A 59 -7.86 10.01 -20.93
CA ASP A 59 -8.31 8.67 -20.67
C ASP A 59 -9.26 8.65 -19.46
N PHE A 60 -10.39 8.01 -19.63
CA PHE A 60 -11.41 7.81 -18.61
C PHE A 60 -11.55 6.33 -18.30
N ILE A 61 -11.12 5.91 -17.13
CA ILE A 61 -11.25 4.53 -16.67
C ILE A 61 -12.45 4.45 -15.74
N VAL A 62 -13.39 3.56 -16.02
CA VAL A 62 -14.53 3.34 -15.13
C VAL A 62 -14.57 1.90 -14.63
N ILE A 63 -14.56 1.73 -13.31
CA ILE A 63 -14.59 0.42 -12.66
C ILE A 63 -16.01 0.14 -12.19
N LEU A 64 -16.61 -0.90 -12.75
CA LEU A 64 -17.99 -1.28 -12.51
C LEU A 64 -18.07 -2.60 -11.74
N ALA A 65 -19.02 -2.70 -10.80
CA ALA A 65 -19.49 -3.94 -10.22
C ALA A 65 -20.81 -4.36 -10.92
N PRO A 66 -21.26 -5.63 -10.76
CA PRO A 66 -22.49 -6.10 -11.41
C PRO A 66 -23.70 -5.20 -11.15
N ASP A 67 -23.82 -4.66 -9.93
CA ASP A 67 -24.96 -3.85 -9.49
C ASP A 67 -24.81 -2.35 -9.77
N THR A 68 -23.62 -1.90 -10.21
CA THR A 68 -23.32 -0.47 -10.38
C THR A 68 -24.31 0.24 -11.31
N LEU A 69 -24.76 -0.42 -12.35
CA LEU A 69 -25.65 0.15 -13.38
C LEU A 69 -27.05 -0.42 -13.37
N SER A 70 -27.39 -1.36 -12.46
CA SER A 70 -28.68 -2.06 -12.44
C SER A 70 -29.86 -1.22 -11.95
N SER A 71 -29.58 -0.15 -11.17
CA SER A 71 -30.61 0.68 -10.52
C SER A 71 -30.96 1.97 -11.28
N LEU A 72 -30.52 2.11 -12.54
CA LEU A 72 -30.69 3.34 -13.30
C LEU A 72 -32.13 3.54 -13.78
N LYS A 73 -32.72 4.68 -13.43
CA LYS A 73 -34.07 5.06 -13.89
C LYS A 73 -34.00 5.68 -15.30
N LYS A 74 -34.80 5.14 -16.23
CA LYS A 74 -34.89 5.67 -17.61
C LYS A 74 -35.42 7.10 -17.64
N GLU A 75 -36.32 7.45 -16.73
CA GLU A 75 -36.97 8.76 -16.61
C GLU A 75 -35.96 9.90 -16.40
N ASP A 76 -34.80 9.63 -15.84
CA ASP A 76 -33.75 10.63 -15.57
C ASP A 76 -32.80 10.90 -16.75
N SER A 77 -32.87 10.13 -17.84
CA SER A 77 -31.94 10.23 -18.98
C SER A 77 -31.82 11.64 -19.57
N GLY A 78 -32.93 12.37 -19.65
CA GLY A 78 -32.94 13.74 -20.16
C GLY A 78 -32.14 14.73 -19.30
N TRP A 79 -32.13 14.52 -17.97
CA TRP A 79 -31.35 15.34 -17.05
C TRP A 79 -29.87 15.05 -17.20
N TYR A 80 -29.47 13.76 -17.26
CA TYR A 80 -28.09 13.38 -17.45
C TYR A 80 -27.53 13.86 -18.80
N HIS A 81 -28.33 13.83 -19.85
CA HIS A 81 -27.93 14.38 -21.14
C HIS A 81 -27.64 15.89 -21.05
N ARG A 82 -28.49 16.67 -20.33
CA ARG A 82 -28.25 18.09 -20.10
C ARG A 82 -27.01 18.34 -19.25
N LEU A 83 -26.87 17.64 -18.14
CA LEU A 83 -25.73 17.76 -17.22
C LEU A 83 -24.41 17.36 -17.88
N ALA A 84 -24.41 16.35 -18.74
CA ALA A 84 -23.23 15.89 -19.47
C ALA A 84 -22.72 16.91 -20.50
N ASN A 85 -23.62 17.70 -21.09
CA ASN A 85 -23.26 18.62 -22.16
C ASN A 85 -23.13 20.09 -21.71
N CYS A 86 -23.50 20.41 -20.47
CA CYS A 86 -23.42 21.78 -19.97
C CYS A 86 -21.98 22.21 -19.64
N THR A 87 -21.77 23.50 -19.53
CA THR A 87 -20.53 24.05 -18.95
C THR A 87 -20.50 23.85 -17.44
N ILE A 88 -19.34 24.02 -16.85
CA ILE A 88 -19.18 23.87 -15.39
C ILE A 88 -19.98 24.92 -14.63
N ASP A 89 -20.07 26.16 -15.19
CA ASP A 89 -20.79 27.24 -14.55
C ASP A 89 -22.33 27.06 -14.61
N GLU A 90 -22.84 26.36 -15.62
CA GLU A 90 -24.27 26.04 -15.77
C GLU A 90 -24.69 24.83 -14.91
N PHE A 91 -23.75 24.01 -14.54
CA PHE A 91 -24.01 22.73 -13.85
C PHE A 91 -24.87 22.88 -12.58
N PRO A 92 -24.56 23.80 -11.63
CA PRO A 92 -25.31 23.92 -10.38
C PRO A 92 -26.79 24.28 -10.63
N GLY A 93 -27.07 25.11 -11.66
CA GLY A 93 -28.42 25.49 -12.02
C GLY A 93 -29.25 24.32 -12.56
N ILE A 94 -28.65 23.46 -13.38
CA ILE A 94 -29.30 22.27 -13.94
C ILE A 94 -29.51 21.21 -12.88
N GLU A 95 -28.51 20.99 -12.00
CA GLU A 95 -28.61 20.08 -10.87
C GLU A 95 -29.76 20.47 -9.92
N MET A 96 -29.88 21.76 -9.62
CA MET A 96 -30.97 22.26 -8.78
C MET A 96 -32.34 22.00 -9.41
N GLN A 97 -32.50 22.24 -10.73
CA GLN A 97 -33.72 21.91 -11.44
C GLN A 97 -34.07 20.43 -11.43
N MET A 98 -33.06 19.55 -11.62
CA MET A 98 -33.21 18.09 -11.52
C MET A 98 -33.71 17.69 -10.13
N LYS A 99 -33.08 18.17 -9.05
CA LYS A 99 -33.49 17.90 -7.68
C LYS A 99 -34.92 18.41 -7.37
N ALA A 100 -35.27 19.57 -7.86
CA ALA A 100 -36.60 20.15 -7.70
C ALA A 100 -37.69 19.32 -8.41
N SER A 101 -37.35 18.61 -9.47
CA SER A 101 -38.27 17.70 -10.18
C SER A 101 -38.31 16.26 -9.57
N GLY A 102 -37.64 16.03 -8.45
CA GLY A 102 -37.58 14.72 -7.77
C GLY A 102 -36.51 13.78 -8.32
N GLY A 103 -35.67 14.25 -9.22
CA GLY A 103 -34.52 13.47 -9.72
C GLY A 103 -33.42 13.32 -8.67
N CYS A 104 -32.71 12.20 -8.73
CA CYS A 104 -31.57 11.91 -7.86
C CYS A 104 -30.31 11.80 -8.70
N LEU A 105 -29.23 12.50 -8.29
CA LEU A 105 -27.97 12.48 -8.99
C LEU A 105 -27.17 11.22 -8.65
N ASP A 106 -26.92 10.39 -9.65
CA ASP A 106 -25.93 9.31 -9.60
C ASP A 106 -24.61 9.80 -10.22
N PHE A 107 -23.59 9.93 -9.41
CA PHE A 107 -22.32 10.53 -9.83
C PHE A 107 -21.61 9.68 -10.90
N VAL A 108 -21.55 8.35 -10.72
CA VAL A 108 -20.89 7.46 -11.69
C VAL A 108 -21.59 7.52 -13.05
N ARG A 109 -22.92 7.53 -13.05
CA ARG A 109 -23.71 7.73 -14.28
C ARG A 109 -23.40 9.07 -14.95
N LEU A 110 -23.34 10.15 -14.17
CA LEU A 110 -23.00 11.48 -14.68
C LEU A 110 -21.61 11.52 -15.30
N GLU A 111 -20.61 10.97 -14.60
CA GLU A 111 -19.24 10.93 -15.08
C GLU A 111 -19.13 10.14 -16.40
N ILE A 112 -19.81 9.00 -16.51
CA ILE A 112 -19.87 8.21 -17.74
C ILE A 112 -20.54 9.01 -18.86
N ALA A 113 -21.71 9.59 -18.60
CA ALA A 113 -22.44 10.38 -19.59
C ALA A 113 -21.60 11.56 -20.08
N ARG A 114 -20.91 12.27 -19.19
CA ARG A 114 -20.04 13.39 -19.53
C ARG A 114 -18.81 12.96 -20.31
N ALA A 115 -18.17 11.87 -19.92
CA ALA A 115 -17.03 11.30 -20.65
C ALA A 115 -17.42 10.93 -22.10
N LEU A 116 -18.60 10.33 -22.28
CA LEU A 116 -19.15 10.00 -23.61
C LEU A 116 -19.44 11.27 -24.41
N ALA A 117 -20.13 12.25 -23.81
CA ALA A 117 -20.49 13.53 -24.47
C ALA A 117 -19.24 14.33 -24.88
N LYS A 118 -18.17 14.30 -24.07
CA LYS A 118 -16.90 14.97 -24.36
C LYS A 118 -15.95 14.16 -25.25
N GLY A 119 -16.36 12.97 -25.72
CA GLY A 119 -15.57 12.12 -26.61
C GLY A 119 -14.27 11.61 -25.98
N LYS A 120 -14.26 11.36 -24.67
CA LYS A 120 -13.09 10.84 -23.97
C LYS A 120 -12.77 9.40 -24.42
N HIS A 121 -11.51 9.02 -24.29
CA HIS A 121 -11.12 7.62 -24.47
C HIS A 121 -11.53 6.82 -23.25
N ILE A 122 -12.58 5.98 -23.37
CA ILE A 122 -13.18 5.28 -22.24
C ILE A 122 -12.65 3.84 -22.18
N ILE A 123 -12.23 3.43 -21.00
CA ILE A 123 -11.77 2.07 -20.69
C ILE A 123 -12.64 1.51 -19.57
N PRO A 124 -13.73 0.77 -19.89
CA PRO A 124 -14.50 0.08 -18.87
C PRO A 124 -13.69 -1.09 -18.30
N VAL A 125 -13.70 -1.23 -16.97
CA VAL A 125 -13.12 -2.34 -16.22
C VAL A 125 -14.28 -3.02 -15.49
N VAL A 126 -14.63 -4.22 -15.93
CA VAL A 126 -15.88 -4.88 -15.55
C VAL A 126 -15.61 -6.31 -15.07
N PRO A 127 -16.50 -6.93 -14.27
CA PRO A 127 -16.40 -8.34 -13.94
C PRO A 127 -16.44 -9.23 -15.19
N ILE A 128 -15.91 -10.45 -15.09
CA ILE A 128 -16.09 -11.47 -16.14
C ILE A 128 -17.59 -11.76 -16.27
N ASN A 129 -18.04 -11.89 -17.51
CA ASN A 129 -19.43 -12.28 -17.80
C ASN A 129 -19.76 -13.63 -17.13
N SER A 130 -20.92 -13.70 -16.50
CA SER A 130 -21.48 -14.90 -15.85
C SER A 130 -22.90 -15.15 -16.32
N SER A 131 -23.55 -16.21 -15.79
CA SER A 131 -24.97 -16.47 -16.08
C SER A 131 -25.88 -15.30 -15.70
N ASP A 132 -25.47 -14.55 -14.67
CA ASP A 132 -26.29 -13.49 -14.05
C ASP A 132 -25.82 -12.07 -14.44
N TYR A 133 -24.68 -11.96 -15.11
CA TYR A 133 -24.10 -10.68 -15.52
C TYR A 133 -23.36 -10.78 -16.86
N ASN A 134 -23.84 -10.03 -17.84
CA ASN A 134 -23.16 -9.87 -19.12
C ASN A 134 -23.09 -8.39 -19.51
N PHE A 135 -21.91 -7.79 -19.42
CA PHE A 135 -21.69 -6.36 -19.71
C PHE A 135 -22.11 -5.99 -21.13
N ASP A 136 -21.86 -6.84 -22.11
CA ASP A 136 -22.10 -6.53 -23.51
C ASP A 136 -23.60 -6.51 -23.87
N GLU A 137 -24.43 -7.14 -23.04
CA GLU A 137 -25.90 -7.24 -23.21
C GLU A 137 -26.69 -6.33 -22.27
N LEU A 138 -26.00 -5.50 -21.47
CA LEU A 138 -26.66 -4.57 -20.56
C LEU A 138 -27.54 -3.58 -21.31
N GLN A 139 -28.82 -3.52 -20.92
CA GLN A 139 -29.76 -2.49 -21.41
C GLN A 139 -29.58 -1.21 -20.60
N LEU A 140 -28.66 -0.37 -21.05
CA LEU A 140 -28.36 0.91 -20.43
C LEU A 140 -29.33 2.00 -20.91
N THR A 141 -29.44 3.06 -20.12
CA THR A 141 -30.21 4.28 -20.46
C THR A 141 -29.55 5.05 -21.60
N ASP A 142 -30.35 5.82 -22.35
CA ASP A 142 -29.90 6.49 -23.60
C ASP A 142 -28.68 7.39 -23.42
N ASP A 143 -28.52 7.99 -22.23
CA ASP A 143 -27.40 8.87 -21.87
C ASP A 143 -26.05 8.15 -21.77
N ILE A 144 -26.05 6.84 -21.49
CA ILE A 144 -24.85 6.02 -21.34
C ILE A 144 -24.86 4.74 -22.19
N CYS A 145 -25.79 4.57 -23.10
CA CYS A 145 -25.92 3.36 -23.91
C CYS A 145 -24.68 3.04 -24.78
N LEU A 146 -23.87 4.03 -25.09
CA LEU A 146 -22.63 3.85 -25.84
C LEU A 146 -21.50 3.24 -25.01
N LEU A 147 -21.67 3.09 -23.70
CA LEU A 147 -20.66 2.50 -22.83
C LEU A 147 -20.38 1.02 -23.18
N THR A 148 -21.43 0.25 -23.47
CA THR A 148 -21.28 -1.17 -23.87
C THR A 148 -20.63 -1.37 -25.22
N LYS A 149 -20.56 -0.33 -26.06
CA LYS A 149 -19.81 -0.34 -27.30
C LYS A 149 -18.31 -0.11 -27.13
N GLN A 150 -17.89 0.28 -25.91
CA GLN A 150 -16.49 0.41 -25.59
C GLN A 150 -15.91 -0.98 -25.28
N HIS A 151 -14.69 -1.24 -25.74
CA HIS A 151 -14.02 -2.49 -25.43
C HIS A 151 -13.67 -2.55 -23.92
N ALA A 152 -14.29 -3.48 -23.18
CA ALA A 152 -14.11 -3.58 -21.74
C ALA A 152 -12.97 -4.53 -21.36
N GLU A 153 -12.22 -4.15 -20.31
CA GLU A 153 -11.28 -5.07 -19.64
C GLU A 153 -12.04 -5.82 -18.54
N ARG A 154 -11.95 -7.15 -18.56
CA ARG A 154 -12.70 -8.01 -17.63
C ARG A 154 -11.83 -8.51 -16.51
N TYR A 155 -12.29 -8.38 -15.27
CA TYR A 155 -11.59 -8.82 -14.07
C TYR A 155 -12.29 -9.99 -13.36
N GLN A 156 -11.49 -10.83 -12.70
CA GLN A 156 -11.95 -11.76 -11.67
C GLN A 156 -11.76 -11.13 -10.30
N ASP A 157 -12.60 -11.50 -9.34
CA ASP A 157 -12.57 -10.93 -7.99
C ASP A 157 -11.45 -11.54 -7.10
N THR A 158 -10.26 -11.70 -7.68
CA THR A 158 -9.04 -12.11 -7.00
C THR A 158 -8.02 -10.97 -7.03
N LYS A 159 -7.38 -10.69 -5.89
CA LYS A 159 -6.43 -9.56 -5.74
C LYS A 159 -5.28 -9.59 -6.76
N ASP A 160 -4.82 -10.77 -7.15
CA ASP A 160 -3.70 -10.94 -8.10
C ASP A 160 -4.06 -10.63 -9.56
N PHE A 161 -5.33 -10.74 -9.93
CA PHE A 161 -5.75 -10.60 -11.32
C PHE A 161 -5.66 -9.16 -11.83
N LEU A 162 -5.92 -8.19 -10.96
CA LEU A 162 -5.85 -6.77 -11.33
C LEU A 162 -4.42 -6.36 -11.72
N PHE A 163 -3.43 -6.89 -11.02
CA PHE A 163 -2.03 -6.56 -11.23
C PHE A 163 -1.44 -7.28 -12.45
N LYS A 164 -1.63 -8.60 -12.54
CA LYS A 164 -0.95 -9.42 -13.56
C LYS A 164 -1.60 -9.35 -14.93
N ASP A 165 -2.93 -9.25 -14.98
CA ASP A 165 -3.68 -9.40 -16.23
C ASP A 165 -4.31 -8.10 -16.73
N ILE A 166 -4.88 -7.28 -15.86
CA ILE A 166 -5.63 -6.07 -16.24
C ILE A 166 -4.71 -4.88 -16.50
N LEU A 167 -3.80 -4.60 -15.59
CA LEU A 167 -2.91 -3.43 -15.70
C LEU A 167 -2.12 -3.39 -17.03
N PRO A 168 -1.48 -4.48 -17.50
CA PRO A 168 -0.77 -4.46 -18.77
C PRO A 168 -1.68 -4.14 -19.98
N ARG A 169 -2.95 -4.55 -19.90
CA ARG A 169 -3.94 -4.28 -20.95
C ARG A 169 -4.39 -2.82 -20.92
N ILE A 170 -4.67 -2.28 -19.73
CA ILE A 170 -4.99 -0.86 -19.55
C ILE A 170 -3.83 0.00 -20.07
N LEU A 171 -2.59 -0.27 -19.64
CA LEU A 171 -1.40 0.48 -20.07
C LEU A 171 -1.21 0.52 -21.59
N LYS A 172 -1.53 -0.56 -22.29
CA LYS A 172 -1.48 -0.59 -23.76
C LYS A 172 -2.53 0.31 -24.41
N ARG A 173 -3.66 0.52 -23.75
CA ARG A 173 -4.79 1.30 -24.28
C ARG A 173 -4.71 2.78 -23.96
N LEU A 174 -4.01 3.16 -22.88
CA LEU A 174 -3.89 4.56 -22.52
C LEU A 174 -3.33 5.39 -23.66
N LYS A 175 -4.01 6.49 -23.97
CA LYS A 175 -3.53 7.56 -24.88
C LYS A 175 -2.52 8.44 -24.17
N SER A 176 -2.67 8.57 -22.86
CA SER A 176 -1.74 9.27 -21.97
C SER A 176 -0.39 8.55 -21.96
N ARG A 177 0.67 9.32 -21.83
CA ARG A 177 2.03 8.78 -21.74
C ARG A 177 2.59 9.15 -20.37
N PRO A 178 3.33 8.24 -19.72
CA PRO A 178 4.01 8.58 -18.47
C PRO A 178 5.00 9.71 -18.72
N ASP A 179 5.13 10.60 -17.76
CA ASP A 179 5.95 11.83 -17.87
C ASP A 179 7.45 11.52 -17.83
N ARG A 180 7.90 10.60 -18.68
CA ARG A 180 9.33 10.30 -18.90
C ARG A 180 10.06 11.39 -19.69
N LEU A 181 9.37 12.41 -20.19
CA LEU A 181 9.92 13.31 -21.22
C LEU A 181 10.25 14.75 -20.74
N SER A 182 9.93 15.16 -19.53
CA SER A 182 10.29 16.53 -19.13
C SER A 182 11.80 16.71 -19.00
N TRP A 183 12.56 15.70 -18.66
CA TRP A 183 14.00 15.81 -18.54
C TRP A 183 14.81 15.58 -19.84
N VAL A 184 14.27 14.92 -20.85
CA VAL A 184 14.93 14.86 -22.17
C VAL A 184 14.96 16.24 -22.82
N LYS A 185 13.96 17.07 -22.63
CA LYS A 185 13.97 18.47 -23.09
C LYS A 185 15.03 19.31 -22.36
N TYR A 186 15.25 19.07 -21.05
CA TYR A 186 16.31 19.74 -20.29
C TYR A 186 17.71 19.24 -20.66
N ALA A 187 17.89 17.98 -20.94
CA ALA A 187 19.16 17.40 -21.35
C ALA A 187 19.67 17.96 -22.68
N VAL A 188 18.80 18.18 -23.66
CA VAL A 188 19.18 18.72 -24.98
C VAL A 188 19.57 20.21 -24.92
N THR A 189 18.91 20.99 -24.09
CA THR A 189 19.24 22.42 -23.94
C THR A 189 20.54 22.65 -23.21
N ILE A 190 20.94 21.75 -22.32
CA ILE A 190 22.19 21.81 -21.54
C ILE A 190 23.42 21.40 -22.36
N LEU A 191 23.28 20.51 -23.34
CA LEU A 191 24.36 20.07 -24.23
C LEU A 191 24.92 21.20 -25.12
N LEU A 192 24.11 22.21 -25.41
CA LEU A 192 24.53 23.35 -26.27
C LEU A 192 25.29 24.47 -25.54
N SER A 193 25.23 24.53 -24.20
CA SER A 193 25.89 25.60 -23.42
C SER A 193 27.25 25.21 -22.80
N MET A 194 27.68 23.96 -22.93
CA MET A 194 28.88 23.43 -22.25
C MET A 194 30.24 23.68 -22.93
N ALA A 195 30.28 24.37 -24.06
CA ALA A 195 31.53 24.54 -24.82
C ALA A 195 32.47 25.68 -24.32
N ILE A 196 32.11 26.44 -23.29
CA ILE A 196 32.79 27.74 -23.04
C ILE A 196 33.55 27.85 -21.71
N ILE A 197 33.44 26.96 -20.71
CA ILE A 197 34.15 27.21 -19.43
C ILE A 197 34.73 25.91 -18.82
N GLY A 198 36.00 25.63 -19.12
CA GLY A 198 36.68 24.36 -18.76
C GLY A 198 37.08 24.16 -17.27
N GLY A 199 36.95 25.14 -16.38
CA GLY A 199 37.30 25.00 -14.95
C GLY A 199 36.11 24.97 -14.01
N ILE A 200 35.06 25.73 -14.32
CA ILE A 200 33.82 25.77 -13.57
C ILE A 200 32.93 24.57 -13.98
N GLY A 201 33.10 24.07 -15.21
CA GLY A 201 32.37 22.94 -15.76
C GLY A 201 32.55 21.62 -14.99
N GLY A 202 33.77 21.36 -14.49
CA GLY A 202 34.04 20.13 -13.74
C GLY A 202 33.31 20.07 -12.39
N TRP A 203 33.27 21.19 -11.65
CA TRP A 203 32.56 21.25 -10.36
C TRP A 203 31.05 21.24 -10.54
N ILE A 204 30.53 21.95 -11.56
CA ILE A 204 29.10 21.94 -11.89
C ILE A 204 28.67 20.53 -12.33
N ARG A 205 29.48 19.84 -13.15
CA ARG A 205 29.25 18.48 -13.58
C ARG A 205 29.25 17.50 -12.39
N TRP A 206 30.25 17.60 -11.50
CA TRP A 206 30.31 16.78 -10.29
C TRP A 206 29.08 16.97 -9.39
N LYS A 207 28.67 18.22 -9.14
CA LYS A 207 27.50 18.54 -8.34
C LYS A 207 26.24 17.99 -8.97
N LYS A 208 26.11 18.12 -10.27
CA LYS A 208 24.98 17.63 -11.04
C LYS A 208 24.92 16.10 -11.04
N GLU A 209 26.03 15.41 -11.35
CA GLU A 209 26.10 13.95 -11.31
C GLU A 209 25.77 13.41 -9.91
N LYS A 210 26.14 14.14 -8.86
CA LYS A 210 25.77 13.80 -7.48
C LYS A 210 24.28 13.95 -7.22
N GLU A 211 23.66 15.02 -7.72
CA GLU A 211 22.23 15.26 -7.65
C GLU A 211 21.46 14.23 -8.51
N ASP A 212 21.96 13.94 -9.71
CA ASP A 212 21.40 12.95 -10.62
C ASP A 212 21.49 11.53 -10.02
N LEU A 213 22.62 11.17 -9.41
CA LEU A 213 22.76 9.90 -8.67
C LEU A 213 21.77 9.81 -7.49
N GLN A 214 21.52 10.93 -6.79
CA GLN A 214 20.54 10.99 -5.72
C GLN A 214 19.09 10.92 -6.24
N SER A 215 18.87 11.31 -7.48
CA SER A 215 17.55 11.27 -8.14
C SER A 215 17.27 9.93 -8.83
N CYS A 216 18.28 9.10 -9.09
CA CYS A 216 18.12 7.77 -9.65
C CYS A 216 17.25 6.93 -8.72
N ARG A 217 16.11 6.47 -9.20
CA ARG A 217 15.12 5.71 -8.42
C ARG A 217 14.99 4.27 -8.90
N THR A 218 15.12 4.03 -10.19
CA THR A 218 14.91 2.72 -10.81
C THR A 218 16.22 2.11 -11.32
N LEU A 219 16.22 0.79 -11.56
CA LEU A 219 17.35 0.11 -12.20
C LEU A 219 17.67 0.72 -13.58
N SER A 220 16.64 1.12 -14.31
CA SER A 220 16.78 1.79 -15.62
C SER A 220 17.51 3.13 -15.49
N ASP A 221 17.17 3.93 -14.44
CA ASP A 221 17.82 5.20 -14.18
C ASP A 221 19.30 5.00 -13.82
N PHE A 222 19.61 3.99 -12.99
CA PHE A 222 21.00 3.67 -12.64
C PHE A 222 21.80 3.13 -13.82
N LYS A 223 21.21 2.33 -14.71
CA LYS A 223 21.88 1.88 -15.93
C LYS A 223 22.20 3.04 -16.88
N ALA A 224 21.24 3.94 -17.07
CA ALA A 224 21.44 5.13 -17.88
C ALA A 224 22.50 6.06 -17.24
N PHE A 225 22.43 6.28 -15.92
CA PHE A 225 23.41 7.09 -15.20
C PHE A 225 24.82 6.48 -15.27
N ALA A 226 24.97 5.17 -15.09
CA ALA A 226 26.27 4.50 -15.13
C ALA A 226 26.96 4.56 -16.50
N GLN A 227 26.19 4.71 -17.59
CA GLN A 227 26.73 4.88 -18.94
C GLN A 227 27.28 6.28 -19.17
N ASP A 228 26.76 7.31 -18.49
CA ASP A 228 27.08 8.73 -18.74
C ASP A 228 27.87 9.40 -17.60
N THR A 229 28.05 8.74 -16.45
CA THR A 229 28.78 9.33 -15.31
C THR A 229 30.27 9.27 -15.51
N TYR A 230 30.94 10.37 -15.16
CA TYR A 230 32.41 10.47 -15.18
C TYR A 230 33.03 10.35 -13.78
N PHE A 231 32.36 10.89 -12.78
CA PHE A 231 32.89 11.02 -11.41
C PHE A 231 32.42 9.89 -10.45
N PHE A 232 31.34 9.21 -10.74
CA PHE A 232 30.70 8.27 -9.82
C PHE A 232 30.63 6.84 -10.37
N HIS A 233 31.62 6.44 -11.20
CA HIS A 233 31.68 5.09 -11.77
C HIS A 233 31.73 3.97 -10.74
N SER A 234 32.50 4.13 -9.65
CA SER A 234 32.58 3.11 -8.60
C SER A 234 31.28 3.00 -7.80
N GLU A 235 30.73 4.15 -7.39
CA GLU A 235 29.50 4.18 -6.58
C GLU A 235 28.28 3.72 -7.40
N SER A 236 28.27 4.05 -8.71
CA SER A 236 27.22 3.56 -9.62
C SER A 236 27.35 2.05 -9.89
N ALA A 237 28.57 1.54 -10.03
CA ALA A 237 28.84 0.11 -10.20
C ALA A 237 28.46 -0.68 -8.96
N ASP A 238 28.79 -0.17 -7.76
CA ASP A 238 28.38 -0.80 -6.49
C ASP A 238 26.85 -0.78 -6.31
N SER A 239 26.22 0.32 -6.70
CA SER A 239 24.76 0.43 -6.67
C SER A 239 24.10 -0.50 -7.68
N LEU A 240 24.61 -0.59 -8.92
CA LEU A 240 24.13 -1.51 -9.94
C LEU A 240 24.36 -2.97 -9.55
N SER A 241 25.52 -3.30 -9.01
CA SER A 241 25.82 -4.64 -8.49
C SER A 241 24.85 -5.02 -7.36
N CYS A 242 24.53 -4.08 -6.48
CA CYS A 242 23.52 -4.27 -5.44
C CYS A 242 22.13 -4.50 -6.04
N PHE A 243 21.72 -3.72 -7.05
CA PHE A 243 20.47 -3.90 -7.77
C PHE A 243 20.42 -5.23 -8.51
N GLU A 244 21.46 -5.56 -9.28
CA GLU A 244 21.52 -6.80 -10.05
C GLU A 244 21.51 -8.02 -9.14
N THR A 245 22.21 -7.96 -8.02
CA THR A 245 22.21 -9.02 -7.00
C THR A 245 20.82 -9.18 -6.38
N LEU A 246 20.14 -8.09 -6.11
CA LEU A 246 18.78 -8.11 -5.54
C LEU A 246 17.72 -8.54 -6.55
N LEU A 247 17.88 -8.14 -7.84
CA LEU A 247 16.92 -8.42 -8.91
C LEU A 247 17.10 -9.81 -9.54
N GLN A 248 18.32 -10.39 -9.47
CA GLN A 248 18.57 -11.70 -10.07
C GLN A 248 17.86 -12.89 -9.41
N ASN A 249 16.99 -12.67 -8.41
CA ASN A 249 16.23 -13.74 -7.71
C ASN A 249 17.06 -14.94 -7.22
N LYS A 250 18.39 -14.85 -7.27
CA LYS A 250 19.34 -15.94 -6.99
C LYS A 250 20.05 -15.78 -5.66
N THR A 251 19.91 -14.65 -5.00
CA THR A 251 20.48 -14.50 -3.66
C THR A 251 19.49 -15.14 -2.70
N PRO A 252 19.88 -16.22 -2.00
CA PRO A 252 19.09 -16.67 -0.87
C PRO A 252 19.06 -15.50 0.14
N ILE A 253 17.89 -14.96 0.41
CA ILE A 253 17.64 -14.01 1.49
C ILE A 253 17.91 -14.67 2.84
N ASN A 254 18.64 -15.75 2.86
CA ASN A 254 18.64 -16.83 3.82
C ASN A 254 19.84 -16.96 4.71
N ASP A 255 20.80 -16.05 4.69
CA ASP A 255 21.89 -16.20 5.67
C ASP A 255 21.42 -15.99 7.12
N ALA A 256 20.32 -15.27 7.32
CA ALA A 256 19.69 -15.07 8.62
C ALA A 256 18.50 -16.01 8.92
N LEU A 257 17.89 -16.60 7.90
CA LEU A 257 16.79 -17.58 8.03
C LEU A 257 17.31 -19.01 8.14
N ASN A 258 18.62 -19.21 8.40
CA ASN A 258 19.29 -20.49 8.35
C ASN A 258 19.02 -21.33 9.60
N THR A 259 17.77 -21.77 9.75
CA THR A 259 17.42 -22.90 10.65
C THR A 259 17.58 -24.26 9.96
N GLY A 260 18.43 -24.36 8.91
CA GLY A 260 18.72 -25.63 8.24
C GLY A 260 17.71 -26.06 7.16
N ARG A 261 16.68 -25.28 6.86
CA ARG A 261 15.75 -25.54 5.75
C ARG A 261 16.08 -24.67 4.53
N LYS A 262 16.21 -25.32 3.38
CA LYS A 262 16.61 -24.74 2.07
C LYS A 262 15.50 -24.03 1.32
N ASP A 263 14.43 -23.59 1.97
CA ASP A 263 13.31 -22.96 1.27
C ASP A 263 13.53 -21.45 1.17
N SER A 264 14.09 -21.03 0.03
CA SER A 264 14.33 -19.63 -0.28
C SER A 264 13.01 -18.91 -0.59
N ILE A 265 12.71 -17.85 0.16
CA ILE A 265 11.65 -16.90 -0.22
C ILE A 265 12.04 -16.27 -1.56
N ARG A 266 11.24 -16.51 -2.60
CA ARG A 266 11.42 -15.85 -3.89
C ARG A 266 10.74 -14.49 -3.85
N VAL A 267 11.51 -13.43 -4.06
CA VAL A 267 11.00 -12.06 -4.12
C VAL A 267 10.90 -11.65 -5.58
N ASN A 268 9.71 -11.20 -5.99
CA ASN A 268 9.49 -10.60 -7.29
C ASN A 268 9.55 -9.08 -7.14
N TRP A 269 10.75 -8.52 -7.21
CA TRP A 269 10.94 -7.09 -7.08
C TRP A 269 10.22 -6.30 -8.17
N SER A 270 9.58 -5.22 -7.79
CA SER A 270 9.06 -4.24 -8.75
C SER A 270 10.22 -3.48 -9.39
N ASP A 271 10.15 -3.28 -10.72
CA ASP A 271 11.12 -2.46 -11.46
C ASP A 271 11.13 -0.99 -11.00
N ASP A 272 10.08 -0.55 -10.33
CA ASP A 272 9.89 0.81 -9.83
C ASP A 272 10.39 0.99 -8.39
N CYS A 273 10.98 -0.04 -7.77
CA CYS A 273 11.52 0.04 -6.43
C CYS A 273 12.76 0.93 -6.39
N SER A 274 12.79 1.93 -5.51
CA SER A 274 13.98 2.75 -5.32
C SER A 274 15.09 1.98 -4.62
N LEU A 275 16.36 2.40 -4.82
CA LEU A 275 17.49 1.77 -4.14
C LEU A 275 17.36 1.82 -2.61
N LYS A 276 16.78 2.90 -2.07
CA LYS A 276 16.52 3.05 -0.64
C LYS A 276 15.49 2.03 -0.17
N GLN A 277 14.39 1.92 -0.92
CA GLN A 277 13.35 0.92 -0.65
C GLN A 277 13.92 -0.50 -0.70
N LEU A 278 14.73 -0.82 -1.71
CA LEU A 278 15.36 -2.13 -1.83
C LEU A 278 16.26 -2.47 -0.63
N ARG A 279 17.08 -1.53 -0.16
CA ARG A 279 17.93 -1.72 1.02
C ARG A 279 17.12 -2.00 2.28
N ILE A 280 16.07 -1.20 2.50
CA ILE A 280 15.19 -1.36 3.66
C ILE A 280 14.38 -2.65 3.54
N LEU A 281 13.82 -2.95 2.39
CA LEU A 281 13.07 -4.19 2.16
C LEU A 281 13.94 -5.43 2.37
N LYS A 282 15.21 -5.38 1.92
CA LYS A 282 16.17 -6.47 2.21
C LYS A 282 16.39 -6.64 3.70
N LYS A 283 16.59 -5.53 4.45
CA LYS A 283 16.73 -5.56 5.92
C LYS A 283 15.48 -6.14 6.57
N MET A 284 14.29 -5.69 6.17
CA MET A 284 13.02 -6.17 6.71
C MET A 284 12.80 -7.66 6.43
N ILE A 285 13.07 -8.12 5.20
CA ILE A 285 12.92 -9.52 4.83
C ILE A 285 13.94 -10.40 5.56
N ASN A 286 15.19 -9.96 5.71
CA ASN A 286 16.22 -10.66 6.48
C ASN A 286 15.86 -10.74 7.98
N ASN A 287 15.06 -9.82 8.48
CA ASN A 287 14.56 -9.81 9.85
C ASN A 287 13.26 -10.62 10.02
N MET A 288 12.81 -11.36 9.02
CA MET A 288 11.66 -12.26 9.17
C MET A 288 12.11 -13.60 9.75
N MET A 289 11.57 -13.95 10.91
CA MET A 289 11.87 -15.18 11.64
C MET A 289 10.90 -16.29 11.26
N PHE A 290 11.42 -17.47 10.95
CA PHE A 290 10.61 -18.64 10.61
C PHE A 290 9.92 -19.21 11.85
N VAL A 291 8.63 -19.47 11.72
CA VAL A 291 7.79 -20.10 12.74
C VAL A 291 7.18 -21.38 12.17
N GLU A 292 7.61 -22.50 12.70
CA GLU A 292 7.08 -23.80 12.29
C GLU A 292 5.66 -23.99 12.79
N LYS A 293 4.79 -24.53 11.95
CA LYS A 293 3.42 -24.94 12.34
C LYS A 293 3.43 -25.87 13.57
N GLY A 294 2.35 -25.85 14.30
CA GLY A 294 2.24 -26.71 15.48
C GLY A 294 1.01 -26.39 16.31
N THR A 295 0.88 -27.07 17.43
CA THR A 295 -0.26 -26.92 18.34
C THR A 295 0.22 -26.38 19.67
N PHE A 296 -0.53 -25.46 20.27
CA PHE A 296 -0.23 -24.83 21.55
C PHE A 296 -1.48 -24.56 22.36
N ILE A 297 -1.30 -24.19 23.59
CA ILE A 297 -2.39 -23.69 24.45
C ILE A 297 -2.42 -22.18 24.33
N MET A 298 -3.44 -21.62 23.73
CA MET A 298 -3.69 -20.19 23.60
C MET A 298 -4.54 -19.69 24.76
N GLY A 299 -4.25 -18.50 25.26
CA GLY A 299 -5.05 -17.83 26.29
C GLY A 299 -4.52 -18.01 27.68
N SER A 300 -5.33 -17.70 28.70
CA SER A 300 -4.97 -17.68 30.11
C SER A 300 -5.90 -18.60 30.93
N LYS A 301 -5.33 -19.22 31.99
CA LYS A 301 -6.11 -19.98 33.01
C LYS A 301 -7.09 -19.06 33.75
N ASN A 302 -6.70 -17.82 33.95
CA ASN A 302 -7.48 -16.81 34.65
C ASN A 302 -7.56 -15.56 33.78
N PRO A 303 -8.39 -15.60 32.72
CA PRO A 303 -8.42 -14.50 31.76
C PRO A 303 -8.84 -13.18 32.39
N VAL A 304 -8.12 -12.12 32.07
CA VAL A 304 -8.40 -10.75 32.51
C VAL A 304 -8.76 -9.90 31.27
N GLY A 305 -9.78 -9.08 31.40
CA GLY A 305 -10.20 -8.18 30.34
C GLY A 305 -10.74 -8.94 29.11
N LEU A 306 -10.05 -8.80 27.98
CA LEU A 306 -10.43 -9.45 26.70
C LEU A 306 -9.58 -10.69 26.38
N GLU A 307 -8.81 -11.19 27.32
CA GLU A 307 -8.08 -12.44 27.17
C GLU A 307 -9.02 -13.61 26.89
N ASN A 308 -8.55 -14.55 26.07
CA ASN A 308 -9.27 -15.79 25.84
C ASN A 308 -8.99 -16.79 26.99
N PRO A 309 -9.97 -17.61 27.39
CA PRO A 309 -9.67 -18.76 28.24
C PRO A 309 -8.76 -19.74 27.50
N GLU A 310 -7.97 -20.51 28.28
CA GLU A 310 -7.08 -21.54 27.68
C GLU A 310 -7.85 -22.46 26.74
N SER A 311 -7.33 -22.58 25.54
CA SER A 311 -7.83 -23.51 24.53
C SER A 311 -6.69 -24.03 23.66
N GLN A 312 -6.81 -25.29 23.24
CA GLN A 312 -5.84 -25.86 22.31
C GLN A 312 -6.09 -25.35 20.90
N VAL A 313 -5.08 -24.73 20.30
CA VAL A 313 -5.16 -24.16 18.95
C VAL A 313 -4.04 -24.71 18.09
N THR A 314 -4.31 -24.98 16.81
CA THR A 314 -3.33 -25.49 15.84
C THR A 314 -3.05 -24.46 14.76
N ILE A 315 -1.78 -24.18 14.53
CA ILE A 315 -1.27 -23.46 13.37
C ILE A 315 -1.04 -24.47 12.25
N GLU A 316 -1.84 -24.38 11.21
CA GLU A 316 -1.87 -25.38 10.11
C GLU A 316 -0.68 -25.25 9.15
N LYS A 317 -0.09 -24.07 9.00
CA LYS A 317 0.96 -23.75 8.04
C LYS A 317 2.11 -23.03 8.70
N ASP A 318 3.31 -23.29 8.19
CA ASP A 318 4.49 -22.51 8.53
C ASP A 318 4.30 -21.06 8.07
N TYR A 319 4.89 -20.11 8.77
CA TYR A 319 4.85 -18.68 8.44
C TYR A 319 6.11 -17.98 8.90
N TYR A 320 6.29 -16.75 8.49
CA TYR A 320 7.35 -15.88 9.02
C TYR A 320 6.73 -14.71 9.79
N ILE A 321 7.46 -14.24 10.80
CA ILE A 321 7.07 -13.06 11.58
C ILE A 321 8.29 -12.13 11.76
N GLY A 322 8.06 -10.83 11.78
CA GLY A 322 9.11 -9.83 11.95
C GLY A 322 9.85 -9.99 13.28
N LYS A 323 11.18 -9.98 13.25
CA LYS A 323 12.04 -10.00 14.44
C LYS A 323 11.76 -8.85 15.39
N PHE A 324 11.46 -7.70 14.81
CA PHE A 324 11.19 -6.42 15.47
C PHE A 324 9.84 -5.86 15.04
N GLU A 325 9.34 -4.90 15.77
CA GLU A 325 8.32 -3.96 15.32
C GLU A 325 8.84 -3.18 14.10
N VAL A 326 7.97 -2.74 13.21
CA VAL A 326 8.34 -1.90 12.06
C VAL A 326 8.79 -0.54 12.57
N THR A 327 9.95 -0.05 12.09
CA THR A 327 10.51 1.23 12.52
C THR A 327 9.94 2.42 11.75
N GLU A 328 10.10 3.64 12.30
CA GLU A 328 9.68 4.88 11.64
C GLU A 328 10.35 5.05 10.27
N LEU A 329 11.65 4.75 10.16
CA LEU A 329 12.37 4.85 8.90
C LEU A 329 11.85 3.85 7.87
N GLU A 330 11.63 2.58 8.27
CA GLU A 330 11.06 1.55 7.40
C GLU A 330 9.69 1.97 6.88
N TRP A 331 8.84 2.49 7.76
CA TRP A 331 7.53 3.01 7.39
C TRP A 331 7.63 4.16 6.38
N ASN A 332 8.43 5.19 6.70
CA ASN A 332 8.50 6.40 5.88
C ASN A 332 9.10 6.14 4.49
N ILE A 333 10.13 5.29 4.39
CA ILE A 333 10.70 4.91 3.10
C ILE A 333 9.68 4.16 2.23
N ILE A 334 8.92 3.26 2.81
CA ILE A 334 7.92 2.50 2.04
C ILE A 334 6.71 3.37 1.69
N MET A 335 6.26 4.23 2.60
CA MET A 335 5.05 5.03 2.38
C MET A 335 5.27 6.26 1.51
N SER A 336 6.45 6.88 1.54
CA SER A 336 6.70 8.16 0.89
C SER A 336 8.08 8.32 0.27
N ASP A 337 8.93 7.28 0.26
CA ASP A 337 10.36 7.32 -0.11
C ASP A 337 11.18 8.34 0.71
N ALA A 338 10.65 8.76 1.86
CA ALA A 338 11.29 9.71 2.75
C ALA A 338 12.30 9.01 3.67
N THR A 339 13.48 9.62 3.84
CA THR A 339 14.53 9.15 4.75
C THR A 339 14.45 9.79 6.14
N SER A 340 13.30 10.30 6.52
CA SER A 340 13.02 10.84 7.86
C SER A 340 12.56 9.72 8.80
N GLY A 341 12.70 9.95 10.10
CA GLY A 341 12.32 8.99 11.13
C GLY A 341 13.51 8.22 11.68
N SER A 342 13.29 7.57 12.81
CA SER A 342 14.30 6.76 13.50
C SER A 342 14.46 5.38 12.83
N GLU A 343 15.70 4.92 12.69
CA GLU A 343 15.97 3.53 12.28
C GLU A 343 15.67 2.51 13.37
N GLN A 344 15.51 2.97 14.59
CA GLN A 344 15.47 2.13 15.78
C GLN A 344 14.17 2.28 16.59
N LEU A 345 13.44 3.40 16.46
CA LEU A 345 12.15 3.53 17.13
C LEU A 345 11.03 2.90 16.33
N PRO A 346 10.10 2.17 16.97
CA PRO A 346 8.94 1.64 16.29
C PRO A 346 8.03 2.76 15.78
N VAL A 347 7.43 2.56 14.62
CA VAL A 347 6.42 3.48 14.11
C VAL A 347 5.16 3.39 14.97
N THR A 348 4.62 4.55 15.31
CA THR A 348 3.37 4.69 16.09
C THR A 348 2.47 5.75 15.49
N ASP A 349 1.34 6.01 16.12
CA ASP A 349 0.34 6.97 15.65
C ASP A 349 -0.23 6.61 14.27
N ILE A 350 -0.33 5.31 14.02
CA ILE A 350 -0.82 4.69 12.80
C ILE A 350 -2.08 3.87 13.08
N SER A 351 -3.08 3.99 12.21
CA SER A 351 -4.30 3.21 12.28
C SER A 351 -4.12 1.82 11.65
N TRP A 352 -5.06 0.90 11.93
CA TRP A 352 -5.09 -0.39 11.25
C TRP A 352 -5.23 -0.23 9.72
N ASN A 353 -6.01 0.75 9.28
CA ASN A 353 -6.18 1.06 7.87
C ASN A 353 -4.88 1.54 7.22
N ASP A 354 -4.06 2.33 7.94
CA ASP A 354 -2.72 2.71 7.45
C ASP A 354 -1.80 1.50 7.33
N CYS A 355 -1.85 0.58 8.31
CA CYS A 355 -1.08 -0.67 8.25
C CYS A 355 -1.47 -1.50 7.01
N GLN A 356 -2.75 -1.54 6.64
CA GLN A 356 -3.18 -2.21 5.41
C GLN A 356 -2.64 -1.53 4.14
N GLN A 357 -2.54 -0.20 4.14
CA GLN A 357 -1.92 0.52 3.01
C GLN A 357 -0.43 0.22 2.92
N PHE A 358 0.27 0.23 4.05
CA PHE A 358 1.68 -0.13 4.12
C PHE A 358 1.93 -1.56 3.58
N ILE A 359 1.12 -2.53 4.02
CA ILE A 359 1.19 -3.92 3.57
C ILE A 359 0.93 -4.03 2.07
N ARG A 360 -0.06 -3.33 1.53
CA ARG A 360 -0.31 -3.30 0.08
C ARG A 360 0.90 -2.78 -0.70
N ARG A 361 1.56 -1.73 -0.20
CA ARG A 361 2.80 -1.22 -0.83
C ARG A 361 3.93 -2.23 -0.78
N LEU A 362 4.13 -2.89 0.35
CA LEU A 362 5.10 -3.98 0.45
C LEU A 362 4.84 -5.10 -0.55
N GLN A 363 3.58 -5.51 -0.70
CA GLN A 363 3.18 -6.53 -1.68
C GLN A 363 3.48 -6.10 -3.12
N VAL A 364 3.22 -4.84 -3.45
CA VAL A 364 3.53 -4.28 -4.78
C VAL A 364 5.04 -4.27 -5.04
N LEU A 365 5.84 -3.87 -4.04
CA LEU A 365 7.29 -3.73 -4.20
C LEU A 365 8.02 -5.08 -4.23
N THR A 366 7.49 -6.10 -3.55
CA THR A 366 8.19 -7.38 -3.33
C THR A 366 7.51 -8.59 -3.95
N GLY A 367 6.24 -8.49 -4.30
CA GLY A 367 5.40 -9.62 -4.68
C GLY A 367 5.12 -10.62 -3.54
N LEU A 368 5.56 -10.31 -2.30
CA LEU A 368 5.35 -11.18 -1.13
C LEU A 368 4.02 -10.86 -0.43
N LEU A 369 3.36 -11.88 0.09
CA LEU A 369 2.08 -11.76 0.78
C LEU A 369 2.25 -11.38 2.25
N PHE A 370 2.81 -10.18 2.49
CA PHE A 370 2.87 -9.62 3.82
C PHE A 370 1.46 -9.39 4.39
N ILE A 371 1.31 -9.60 5.68
CA ILE A 371 0.07 -9.40 6.43
C ILE A 371 0.39 -8.84 7.83
N LEU A 372 -0.61 -8.32 8.54
CA LEU A 372 -0.57 -8.30 9.99
C LEU A 372 -0.73 -9.73 10.50
N PRO A 373 -0.02 -10.15 11.57
CA PRO A 373 -0.21 -11.46 12.15
C PRO A 373 -1.68 -11.62 12.60
N THR A 374 -2.20 -12.82 12.55
CA THR A 374 -3.41 -13.14 13.29
C THR A 374 -3.09 -13.17 14.78
N GLU A 375 -4.09 -12.98 15.62
CA GLU A 375 -3.96 -13.09 17.08
C GLU A 375 -3.34 -14.43 17.49
N ILE A 376 -3.76 -15.51 16.82
CA ILE A 376 -3.23 -16.85 17.03
C ILE A 376 -1.74 -16.94 16.63
N GLN A 377 -1.38 -16.41 15.46
CA GLN A 377 0.02 -16.39 15.00
C GLN A 377 0.90 -15.58 15.95
N TRP A 378 0.40 -14.43 16.39
CA TRP A 378 1.14 -13.54 17.28
C TRP A 378 1.44 -14.23 18.63
N GLU A 379 0.41 -14.80 19.29
CA GLU A 379 0.58 -15.44 20.59
C GLU A 379 1.43 -16.73 20.47
N TYR A 380 1.22 -17.52 19.41
CA TYR A 380 2.04 -18.71 19.15
C TYR A 380 3.52 -18.35 19.00
N ALA A 381 3.84 -17.30 18.28
CA ALA A 381 5.21 -16.81 18.11
C ALA A 381 5.79 -16.26 19.43
N ALA A 382 5.00 -15.55 20.21
CA ALA A 382 5.41 -15.03 21.51
C ALA A 382 5.77 -16.16 22.50
N GLN A 383 5.00 -17.28 22.47
CA GLN A 383 5.20 -18.45 23.34
C GLN A 383 6.21 -19.47 22.78
N LYS A 384 6.46 -19.49 21.46
CA LYS A 384 7.25 -20.56 20.81
C LYS A 384 8.69 -20.54 21.25
N ASN A 385 9.25 -21.77 21.51
CA ASN A 385 10.55 -22.03 22.09
C ASN A 385 10.79 -21.34 23.44
N GLY A 386 9.77 -20.57 23.89
CA GLY A 386 9.64 -20.31 25.28
C GLY A 386 9.07 -21.55 25.96
N ASN A 387 9.39 -21.81 27.17
CA ASN A 387 8.59 -22.66 28.00
C ASN A 387 7.17 -22.15 27.96
N ALA A 388 6.18 -23.02 27.79
CA ALA A 388 4.77 -22.68 27.98
C ALA A 388 4.50 -22.04 29.36
N ASP A 389 5.46 -22.08 30.25
CA ASP A 389 5.42 -21.52 31.60
C ASP A 389 5.89 -20.05 31.70
N TRP A 390 6.33 -19.41 30.58
CA TRP A 390 6.71 -18.00 30.63
C TRP A 390 5.50 -17.09 30.53
N ILE A 391 5.40 -16.17 31.49
CA ILE A 391 4.32 -15.16 31.55
C ILE A 391 4.51 -14.10 30.46
N TYR A 392 5.77 -13.70 30.23
CA TYR A 392 6.17 -12.72 29.22
C TYR A 392 6.97 -13.40 28.11
N ALA A 393 7.07 -12.81 26.95
CA ALA A 393 7.74 -13.40 25.81
C ALA A 393 9.23 -13.61 26.03
N GLY A 394 9.60 -14.74 26.60
CA GLY A 394 10.98 -15.15 26.85
C GLY A 394 11.44 -15.10 28.31
N SER A 395 10.60 -14.67 29.26
CA SER A 395 10.94 -14.60 30.71
C SER A 395 9.71 -14.60 31.61
N ASN A 396 9.89 -14.99 32.88
CA ASN A 396 8.90 -14.72 33.94
C ASN A 396 9.18 -13.40 34.69
N ARG A 397 10.21 -12.69 34.26
CA ARG A 397 10.57 -11.36 34.80
C ARG A 397 10.38 -10.33 33.68
N PRO A 398 9.40 -9.42 33.80
CA PRO A 398 9.08 -8.48 32.73
C PRO A 398 10.26 -7.54 32.42
N GLU A 399 11.08 -7.18 33.42
CA GLU A 399 12.22 -6.26 33.24
C GLU A 399 13.29 -6.80 32.29
N ASP A 400 13.36 -8.11 32.11
CA ASP A 400 14.33 -8.75 31.23
C ASP A 400 13.98 -8.56 29.75
N VAL A 401 12.67 -8.55 29.41
CA VAL A 401 12.15 -8.68 28.06
C VAL A 401 11.25 -7.52 27.60
N ALA A 402 10.84 -6.65 28.52
CA ALA A 402 9.81 -5.65 28.24
C ALA A 402 10.23 -4.22 28.62
N ASN A 403 9.77 -3.26 27.79
CA ASN A 403 9.64 -1.87 28.18
C ASN A 403 8.16 -1.63 28.53
N PHE A 404 7.87 -1.41 29.80
CA PHE A 404 6.51 -1.26 30.34
C PHE A 404 6.49 -0.21 31.45
N LYS A 405 5.35 0.13 31.99
CA LYS A 405 5.15 1.27 32.91
C LYS A 405 6.15 1.31 34.06
N GLU A 406 6.40 0.19 34.72
CA GLU A 406 7.29 0.10 35.89
C GLU A 406 8.77 0.03 35.52
N SER A 407 9.11 -0.41 34.30
CA SER A 407 10.51 -0.50 33.82
C SER A 407 10.94 0.71 33.00
N SER A 408 10.02 1.46 32.45
CA SER A 408 10.31 2.63 31.61
C SER A 408 10.80 3.79 32.48
N LYS A 409 12.09 4.07 32.42
CA LYS A 409 12.70 5.18 33.18
C LYS A 409 12.26 6.55 32.71
N THR A 410 11.87 6.67 31.47
CA THR A 410 11.51 7.92 30.78
C THR A 410 10.03 8.03 30.48
N GLY A 411 9.24 6.96 30.66
CA GLY A 411 7.84 6.90 30.25
C GLY A 411 7.68 7.03 28.74
N SER A 412 8.65 6.52 27.97
CA SER A 412 8.72 6.61 26.51
C SER A 412 8.99 5.27 25.85
N ILE A 413 8.81 5.23 24.54
CA ILE A 413 9.17 4.11 23.68
C ILE A 413 10.68 3.90 23.73
N ASP A 414 11.13 2.63 23.81
CA ASP A 414 12.53 2.23 23.65
C ASP A 414 12.82 1.88 22.18
N GLU A 415 14.10 1.85 21.83
CA GLU A 415 14.58 1.32 20.55
C GLU A 415 14.20 -0.16 20.40
N VAL A 416 13.77 -0.57 19.21
CA VAL A 416 13.45 -1.97 18.92
C VAL A 416 14.64 -2.88 19.21
N GLY A 417 14.40 -4.00 19.85
CA GLY A 417 15.47 -4.95 20.19
C GLY A 417 16.34 -4.54 21.38
N SER A 418 15.92 -3.55 22.17
CA SER A 418 16.69 -3.09 23.33
C SER A 418 16.65 -4.04 24.53
N ARG A 419 15.70 -4.98 24.56
CA ARG A 419 15.54 -6.01 25.60
C ARG A 419 15.97 -7.39 25.11
N LYS A 420 15.87 -8.42 25.96
CA LYS A 420 16.17 -9.79 25.57
C LYS A 420 15.07 -10.35 24.67
N PRO A 421 15.41 -11.11 23.63
CA PRO A 421 14.42 -11.77 22.79
C PRO A 421 13.85 -13.04 23.47
N ASN A 422 12.77 -13.54 22.88
CA ASN A 422 12.29 -14.89 23.19
C ASN A 422 13.12 -15.98 22.45
N GLY A 423 12.73 -17.25 22.60
CA GLY A 423 13.43 -18.39 21.99
C GLY A 423 13.37 -18.46 20.44
N LEU A 424 12.59 -17.60 19.78
CA LEU A 424 12.58 -17.42 18.32
C LEU A 424 13.36 -16.16 17.89
N GLU A 425 14.16 -15.58 18.77
CA GLU A 425 14.84 -14.29 18.56
C GLU A 425 13.88 -13.13 18.24
N LEU A 426 12.63 -13.19 18.70
CA LEU A 426 11.66 -12.11 18.59
C LEU A 426 11.80 -11.17 19.79
N TYR A 427 11.92 -9.91 19.51
CA TYR A 427 12.08 -8.84 20.49
C TYR A 427 10.76 -8.10 20.69
N ASP A 428 10.60 -7.50 21.86
CA ASP A 428 9.54 -6.56 22.21
C ASP A 428 8.12 -7.15 22.05
N MET A 429 7.99 -8.50 22.11
CA MET A 429 6.68 -9.16 22.11
C MET A 429 5.92 -8.97 23.43
N SER A 430 6.53 -8.31 24.41
CA SER A 430 5.94 -7.85 25.66
C SER A 430 6.38 -6.41 25.88
N GLY A 431 5.43 -5.48 25.95
CA GLY A 431 5.68 -4.04 26.14
C GLY A 431 6.10 -3.30 24.86
N ASN A 432 6.79 -2.21 25.01
CA ASN A 432 7.22 -1.23 24.02
C ASN A 432 6.02 -0.57 23.31
N VAL A 433 5.50 -1.14 22.21
CA VAL A 433 4.23 -0.72 21.61
C VAL A 433 3.30 -1.90 21.39
N SER A 434 2.01 -1.70 21.62
CA SER A 434 0.99 -2.70 21.26
C SER A 434 0.97 -2.89 19.76
N GLU A 435 0.72 -4.11 19.30
CA GLU A 435 0.83 -4.46 17.88
C GLU A 435 -0.53 -4.79 17.29
N TRP A 436 -0.87 -4.15 16.16
CA TRP A 436 -2.07 -4.46 15.42
C TRP A 436 -2.08 -5.90 14.91
N CYS A 437 -3.19 -6.63 15.16
CA CYS A 437 -3.48 -7.92 14.58
C CYS A 437 -4.57 -7.83 13.50
N ASN A 438 -4.68 -8.89 12.71
CA ASN A 438 -5.68 -8.93 11.64
C ASN A 438 -7.09 -9.30 12.14
N ASP A 439 -7.20 -9.88 13.33
CA ASP A 439 -8.45 -10.37 13.91
C ASP A 439 -9.31 -9.25 14.46
N GLY A 440 -10.61 -9.51 14.52
CA GLY A 440 -11.63 -8.57 14.96
C GLY A 440 -12.76 -8.43 13.94
N ASN A 441 -13.55 -7.39 14.09
CA ASN A 441 -14.63 -7.04 13.15
C ASN A 441 -14.25 -5.84 12.26
N GLU A 442 -15.21 -5.34 11.48
CA GLU A 442 -14.99 -4.21 10.57
C GLU A 442 -14.62 -2.91 11.26
N ASN A 443 -15.05 -2.69 12.51
CA ASN A 443 -14.84 -1.45 13.24
C ASN A 443 -13.72 -1.53 14.28
N ARG A 444 -13.38 -2.72 14.77
CA ARG A 444 -12.41 -2.93 15.85
C ARG A 444 -11.52 -4.11 15.56
N LYS A 445 -10.23 -3.94 15.78
CA LYS A 445 -9.19 -4.96 15.59
C LYS A 445 -8.49 -5.27 16.90
N ARG A 446 -7.97 -6.50 17.00
CA ARG A 446 -7.15 -6.92 18.13
C ARG A 446 -5.80 -6.21 18.13
N ILE A 447 -5.32 -5.90 19.31
CA ILE A 447 -3.95 -5.44 19.58
C ILE A 447 -3.35 -6.33 20.66
N ARG A 448 -2.04 -6.57 20.56
CA ARG A 448 -1.32 -7.52 21.43
C ARG A 448 -0.05 -6.91 21.98
N GLY A 449 0.51 -7.53 23.02
CA GLY A 449 1.81 -7.22 23.58
C GLY A 449 1.82 -6.15 24.68
N GLY A 450 0.82 -5.28 24.72
CA GLY A 450 0.84 -4.09 25.60
C GLY A 450 1.91 -3.07 25.17
N SER A 451 2.11 -2.00 25.95
CA SER A 451 2.99 -0.92 25.58
C SER A 451 3.81 -0.40 26.78
N PHE A 452 4.67 0.58 26.54
CA PHE A 452 5.51 1.22 27.55
C PHE A 452 4.74 1.90 28.70
N ILE A 453 3.43 2.10 28.56
CA ILE A 453 2.55 2.62 29.63
C ILE A 453 1.68 1.56 30.28
N SER A 454 1.70 0.33 29.78
CA SER A 454 0.92 -0.79 30.28
C SER A 454 1.50 -1.35 31.57
N SER A 455 0.63 -1.86 32.45
CA SER A 455 1.03 -2.58 33.66
C SER A 455 1.62 -3.96 33.34
N CYS A 456 2.24 -4.61 34.31
CA CYS A 456 2.81 -5.95 34.11
C CYS A 456 1.76 -7.01 33.74
N GLU A 457 0.50 -6.84 34.13
CA GLU A 457 -0.61 -7.71 33.75
C GLU A 457 -1.00 -7.54 32.27
N GLU A 458 -0.79 -6.34 31.71
CA GLU A 458 -1.20 -5.98 30.35
C GLU A 458 -0.12 -6.26 29.29
N ILE A 459 1.03 -6.79 29.68
CA ILE A 459 2.14 -7.16 28.77
C ILE A 459 2.42 -8.66 28.73
N THR A 460 1.52 -9.47 29.31
CA THR A 460 1.65 -10.94 29.28
C THR A 460 1.43 -11.46 27.86
N VAL A 461 1.95 -12.66 27.56
CA VAL A 461 1.80 -13.27 26.22
C VAL A 461 0.34 -13.56 25.87
N SER A 462 -0.52 -13.74 26.85
CA SER A 462 -1.97 -14.00 26.67
C SER A 462 -2.80 -12.73 26.62
N TYR A 463 -2.27 -11.58 27.07
CA TYR A 463 -3.03 -10.34 27.10
C TYR A 463 -3.47 -9.89 25.70
N SER A 464 -4.72 -9.49 25.61
CA SER A 464 -5.36 -9.06 24.38
C SER A 464 -6.27 -7.87 24.64
N ASP A 465 -6.23 -6.90 23.75
CA ASP A 465 -7.12 -5.74 23.77
C ASP A 465 -7.64 -5.45 22.36
N VAL A 466 -8.48 -4.46 22.20
CA VAL A 466 -9.05 -4.06 20.91
C VAL A 466 -9.03 -2.53 20.75
N ALA A 467 -8.79 -2.09 19.54
CA ALA A 467 -8.88 -0.69 19.17
C ALA A 467 -9.73 -0.49 17.92
N SER A 468 -10.28 0.71 17.71
CA SER A 468 -10.97 1.06 16.48
C SER A 468 -10.00 1.02 15.30
N VAL A 469 -10.46 0.58 14.12
CA VAL A 469 -9.64 0.51 12.89
C VAL A 469 -9.02 1.86 12.48
N ASP A 470 -9.62 2.96 12.90
CA ASP A 470 -9.15 4.33 12.63
C ASP A 470 -8.38 4.93 13.81
N ASN A 471 -8.21 4.18 14.91
CA ASN A 471 -7.50 4.68 16.09
C ASN A 471 -6.02 4.87 15.78
N ARG A 472 -5.50 6.06 16.13
CA ARG A 472 -4.09 6.41 16.08
C ARG A 472 -3.61 6.67 17.50
N SER A 473 -2.59 5.97 17.92
CA SER A 473 -2.05 6.09 19.27
C SER A 473 -0.54 5.96 19.27
N LYS A 474 0.11 6.75 20.11
CA LYS A 474 1.56 6.65 20.37
C LYS A 474 1.96 5.35 21.07
N THR A 475 0.98 4.56 21.48
CA THR A 475 1.19 3.27 22.15
C THR A 475 0.92 2.08 21.23
N ILE A 476 0.55 2.31 19.97
CA ILE A 476 0.21 1.23 19.03
C ILE A 476 1.06 1.36 17.79
N GLY A 477 1.75 0.29 17.45
CA GLY A 477 2.55 0.09 16.24
C GLY A 477 2.13 -1.17 15.47
N LEU A 478 3.03 -1.75 14.71
CA LEU A 478 2.78 -2.99 13.97
C LEU A 478 4.03 -3.87 13.89
N ARG A 479 3.80 -5.16 13.78
CA ARG A 479 4.76 -6.18 13.36
C ARG A 479 4.20 -6.90 12.13
N LEU A 480 5.08 -7.26 11.20
CA LEU A 480 4.68 -7.96 9.98
C LEU A 480 4.67 -9.47 10.18
N ALA A 481 3.78 -10.15 9.46
CA ALA A 481 3.87 -11.57 9.21
C ALA A 481 3.87 -11.83 7.69
N LEU A 482 4.33 -13.01 7.28
CA LEU A 482 4.39 -13.46 5.90
C LEU A 482 3.92 -14.90 5.84
N ASN A 483 2.83 -15.16 5.16
CA ASN A 483 2.34 -16.51 4.92
C ASN A 483 3.06 -17.13 3.71
N GLN A 484 3.35 -18.43 3.81
CA GLN A 484 3.88 -19.22 2.70
C GLN A 484 2.79 -19.63 1.72
#